data_243aeb47bcaa37706c962890db7aefa7
#
_entry.id   243aeb47bcaa37706c962890db7aefa7
#
_cell.length_a   1.000
_cell.length_b   1.000
_cell.length_c   1.000
_cell.angle_alpha   90.00
_cell.angle_beta   90.00
_cell.angle_gamma   90.00
#
_symmetry.space_group_name_H-M   'P 1'
#
loop_
_entity.id
_entity.type
_entity.pdbx_description
1 polymer ?
#
loop_
_entity_poly.entity_id
_entity_poly.type
_entity_poly.pdbx_seq_one_letter_code
_entity_poly.pdbx_strand_id
1 'polypeptide(L)'
;MKKAFALAAIILSFSNISADELFINCETTSAREAVKEGKIKKPIATYKEVPKYPNAALYKGLEGRVVLGYTVNSDGTISDIKDLARTDKVFVAPSIKALKSFKYKPSTTQRTNEATDYKLKHAFTFEIEGSGPNLFYLSEDLRPAFANKFFRTQELSPERAIRNIDKKLAKEMPKIQKAMYHYLRATKTNQLETKNIPSEKKDLEETLKTLQELDELDPNVFSLLQFTVRAMSQIFNKTIEEIRRVSVLQKDILLSMENRHYPREELYQHYIDYGISAYNLSSWCEAYESFDKAIAIAKSKKIQENPNLAKFRDMAKKNLRKD
;
A
#
# COMPACT_ATOMS: atom_id res chain seq x y z
N MET A 1 -20.43 -0.42 20.59
CA MET A 1 -19.95 0.94 20.34
C MET A 1 -18.58 1.17 21.00
N LYS A 2 -17.49 0.49 20.60
CA LYS A 2 -16.11 0.73 21.14
C LYS A 2 -15.04 0.18 20.20
N LYS A 3 -15.08 0.46 18.88
CA LYS A 3 -14.01 0.01 17.93
C LYS A 3 -13.56 1.08 16.95
N ALA A 4 -14.00 2.33 17.09
CA ALA A 4 -13.65 3.41 16.15
C ALA A 4 -12.45 4.28 16.59
N PHE A 5 -11.79 3.98 17.73
CA PHE A 5 -10.83 4.92 18.33
C PHE A 5 -9.34 4.69 18.00
N ALA A 6 -8.97 3.59 17.33
CA ALA A 6 -7.55 3.30 17.15
C ALA A 6 -6.93 4.00 15.91
N LEU A 7 -7.71 4.26 14.87
CA LEU A 7 -7.18 4.87 13.62
C LEU A 7 -7.04 6.38 13.73
N ALA A 8 -7.98 7.05 14.40
CA ALA A 8 -7.90 8.48 14.62
C ALA A 8 -6.68 8.91 15.46
N ALA A 9 -6.19 8.03 16.34
CA ALA A 9 -5.04 8.31 17.18
C ALA A 9 -3.70 8.28 16.42
N ILE A 10 -3.56 7.44 15.40
CA ILE A 10 -2.30 7.34 14.63
C ILE A 10 -2.19 8.52 13.66
N ILE A 11 -3.28 8.97 13.06
CA ILE A 11 -3.25 10.06 12.09
C ILE A 11 -3.29 11.44 12.76
N LEU A 12 -3.94 11.56 13.94
CA LEU A 12 -3.92 12.81 14.72
C LEU A 12 -2.58 13.05 15.43
N SER A 13 -1.78 12.00 15.69
CA SER A 13 -0.42 12.18 16.22
C SER A 13 0.57 12.74 15.18
N PHE A 14 0.29 12.61 13.88
CA PHE A 14 1.12 13.18 12.82
C PHE A 14 0.93 14.70 12.61
N SER A 15 -0.17 15.29 13.09
CA SER A 15 -0.40 16.74 12.96
C SER A 15 0.51 17.62 13.83
N ASN A 16 1.26 17.04 14.78
CA ASN A 16 2.17 17.75 15.68
C ASN A 16 3.63 17.28 15.58
N ILE A 17 3.96 16.39 14.62
CA ILE A 17 5.36 16.01 14.39
C ILE A 17 6.03 17.16 13.66
N SER A 18 7.11 17.71 14.23
CA SER A 18 7.90 18.75 13.58
C SER A 18 8.47 18.19 12.27
N ALA A 19 8.65 19.04 11.28
CA ALA A 19 9.21 18.64 9.98
C ALA A 19 10.56 17.90 10.10
N ASP A 20 11.29 18.15 11.18
CA ASP A 20 12.61 17.58 11.46
C ASP A 20 12.54 16.12 11.94
N GLU A 21 11.43 15.67 12.56
CA GLU A 21 11.25 14.27 12.97
C GLU A 21 10.81 13.34 11.82
N LEU A 22 10.26 13.90 10.75
CA LEU A 22 9.86 13.13 9.55
C LEU A 22 11.05 12.80 8.64
N PHE A 23 12.09 13.60 8.72
CA PHE A 23 13.37 13.38 8.06
C PHE A 23 14.35 12.78 9.08
N ILE A 24 13.97 11.61 9.61
CA ILE A 24 14.92 10.81 10.36
C ILE A 24 16.10 10.59 9.43
N ASN A 25 17.16 11.28 9.74
CA ASN A 25 18.48 11.12 9.18
C ASN A 25 18.72 9.68 8.81
N CYS A 26 19.38 9.46 7.70
CA CYS A 26 20.07 8.22 7.45
C CYS A 26 21.03 7.81 8.56
N GLU A 27 21.30 8.69 9.50
CA GLU A 27 21.99 8.46 10.76
C GLU A 27 21.25 7.56 11.76
N THR A 28 20.02 7.22 11.58
CA THR A 28 19.47 6.00 12.17
C THR A 28 20.03 4.75 11.49
N THR A 29 21.24 4.82 11.05
CA THR A 29 22.24 3.75 11.05
C THR A 29 22.02 2.81 12.24
N SER A 30 21.51 3.30 13.38
CA SER A 30 21.36 2.47 14.57
C SER A 30 20.32 1.35 14.42
N ALA A 31 19.20 1.55 13.79
CA ALA A 31 18.23 0.46 13.58
C ALA A 31 18.69 -0.48 12.45
N ARG A 32 19.37 0.05 11.43
CA ARG A 32 20.00 -0.76 10.36
C ARG A 32 21.28 -1.42 10.81
N GLU A 33 22.09 -0.76 11.61
CA GLU A 33 23.25 -1.32 12.26
C GLU A 33 22.82 -2.35 13.28
N ALA A 34 21.75 -2.15 14.05
CA ALA A 34 21.18 -3.18 14.91
C ALA A 34 20.69 -4.40 14.12
N VAL A 35 20.16 -4.21 12.91
CA VAL A 35 19.82 -5.32 11.99
C VAL A 35 21.09 -5.91 11.35
N LYS A 36 22.07 -5.08 10.92
CA LYS A 36 23.36 -5.53 10.39
C LYS A 36 24.25 -6.15 11.48
N GLU A 37 24.20 -5.63 12.70
CA GLU A 37 24.94 -6.14 13.87
C GLU A 37 24.26 -7.36 14.50
N GLY A 38 23.16 -7.86 13.91
CA GLY A 38 22.51 -9.07 14.37
C GLY A 38 21.70 -8.95 15.67
N LYS A 39 21.46 -7.70 16.12
CA LYS A 39 20.68 -7.43 17.35
C LYS A 39 19.17 -7.67 17.15
N ILE A 40 18.66 -7.51 15.92
CA ILE A 40 17.26 -7.83 15.57
C ILE A 40 17.28 -8.55 14.22
N LYS A 41 17.15 -9.87 14.20
CA LYS A 41 17.00 -10.64 12.96
C LYS A 41 15.51 -10.83 12.67
N LYS A 42 15.01 -10.21 11.58
CA LYS A 42 13.67 -10.57 11.06
C LYS A 42 13.64 -12.05 10.70
N PRO A 43 12.53 -12.77 10.95
CA PRO A 43 12.40 -14.17 10.55
C PRO A 43 12.58 -14.30 9.03
N ILE A 44 13.44 -15.22 8.61
CA ILE A 44 13.69 -15.49 7.19
C ILE A 44 12.82 -16.66 6.78
N ALA A 45 11.84 -16.43 5.91
CA ALA A 45 11.04 -17.49 5.35
C ALA A 45 11.91 -18.40 4.46
N THR A 46 11.88 -19.70 4.69
CA THR A 46 12.55 -20.72 3.87
C THR A 46 11.60 -21.37 2.89
N TYR A 47 10.32 -21.41 3.22
CA TYR A 47 9.27 -21.95 2.37
C TYR A 47 7.98 -21.16 2.54
N LYS A 48 7.29 -20.86 1.43
CA LYS A 48 5.97 -20.26 1.39
C LYS A 48 5.13 -20.97 0.33
N GLU A 49 3.99 -21.51 0.71
CA GLU A 49 3.05 -22.16 -0.19
C GLU A 49 2.07 -21.14 -0.77
N VAL A 50 1.77 -21.27 -2.05
CA VAL A 50 0.71 -20.49 -2.70
C VAL A 50 -0.64 -21.14 -2.37
N PRO A 51 -1.66 -20.39 -1.93
CA PRO A 51 -2.97 -20.97 -1.63
C PRO A 51 -3.64 -21.48 -2.90
N LYS A 52 -4.33 -22.62 -2.77
CA LYS A 52 -5.17 -23.13 -3.88
C LYS A 52 -6.35 -22.20 -4.09
N TYR A 53 -6.61 -21.87 -5.35
CA TYR A 53 -7.80 -21.10 -5.71
C TYR A 53 -9.08 -21.90 -5.40
N PRO A 54 -10.06 -21.36 -4.67
CA PRO A 54 -11.30 -22.08 -4.39
C PRO A 54 -12.14 -22.27 -5.66
N ASN A 55 -12.53 -23.50 -5.96
CA ASN A 55 -13.36 -23.78 -7.14
C ASN A 55 -14.65 -22.95 -7.15
N ALA A 56 -15.30 -22.78 -5.99
CA ALA A 56 -16.52 -21.98 -5.89
C ALA A 56 -16.30 -20.49 -6.24
N ALA A 57 -15.12 -19.95 -5.97
CA ALA A 57 -14.75 -18.60 -6.38
C ALA A 57 -14.41 -18.55 -7.87
N LEU A 58 -13.68 -19.55 -8.37
CA LEU A 58 -13.29 -19.62 -9.78
C LEU A 58 -14.52 -19.71 -10.71
N TYR A 59 -15.50 -20.56 -10.39
CA TYR A 59 -16.76 -20.66 -11.16
C TYR A 59 -17.58 -19.38 -11.17
N LYS A 60 -17.43 -18.53 -10.15
CA LYS A 60 -18.12 -17.23 -10.05
C LYS A 60 -17.30 -16.07 -10.58
N GLY A 61 -16.07 -16.31 -11.05
CA GLY A 61 -15.15 -15.25 -11.45
C GLY A 61 -14.81 -14.29 -10.30
N LEU A 62 -14.83 -14.78 -9.03
CA LEU A 62 -14.52 -13.95 -7.87
C LEU A 62 -13.03 -13.90 -7.66
N GLU A 63 -12.49 -12.73 -7.60
CA GLU A 63 -11.12 -12.45 -7.17
C GLU A 63 -11.12 -11.80 -5.79
N GLY A 64 -9.98 -11.86 -5.11
CA GLY A 64 -9.95 -11.30 -3.76
C GLY A 64 -8.61 -11.31 -3.08
N ARG A 65 -8.62 -10.75 -1.88
CA ARG A 65 -7.44 -10.67 -1.01
C ARG A 65 -7.82 -11.01 0.43
N VAL A 66 -6.89 -11.67 1.12
CA VAL A 66 -7.01 -12.00 2.55
C VAL A 66 -5.74 -11.54 3.26
N VAL A 67 -5.89 -10.81 4.34
CA VAL A 67 -4.79 -10.42 5.23
C VAL A 67 -4.85 -11.26 6.50
N LEU A 68 -3.84 -12.09 6.72
CA LEU A 68 -3.69 -12.89 7.93
C LEU A 68 -2.59 -12.33 8.82
N GLY A 69 -2.89 -12.23 10.13
CA GLY A 69 -1.89 -12.02 11.17
C GLY A 69 -1.46 -13.36 11.75
N TYR A 70 -0.19 -13.49 12.14
CA TYR A 70 0.34 -14.72 12.73
C TYR A 70 1.62 -14.46 13.53
N THR A 71 1.98 -15.41 14.36
CA THR A 71 3.23 -15.40 15.12
C THR A 71 4.21 -16.41 14.51
N VAL A 72 5.45 -16.00 14.29
CA VAL A 72 6.58 -16.90 13.98
C VAL A 72 7.29 -17.18 15.28
N ASN A 73 7.24 -18.44 15.69
CA ASN A 73 7.89 -18.90 16.92
C ASN A 73 9.42 -19.00 16.75
N SER A 74 10.14 -19.05 17.82
CA SER A 74 11.61 -19.14 17.83
C SER A 74 12.16 -20.37 17.08
N ASP A 75 11.40 -21.47 17.03
CA ASP A 75 11.73 -22.68 16.28
C ASP A 75 11.43 -22.59 14.77
N GLY A 76 10.85 -21.47 14.31
CA GLY A 76 10.46 -21.25 12.92
C GLY A 76 9.07 -21.77 12.56
N THR A 77 8.32 -22.30 13.51
CA THR A 77 6.91 -22.69 13.31
C THR A 77 5.97 -21.48 13.38
N ILE A 78 4.72 -21.68 12.97
CA ILE A 78 3.68 -20.62 12.95
C ILE A 78 2.58 -20.95 13.95
N SER A 79 2.17 -19.92 14.71
CA SER A 79 1.06 -19.96 15.66
C SER A 79 0.17 -18.70 15.54
N ASP A 80 -0.89 -18.62 16.33
CA ASP A 80 -1.78 -17.45 16.49
C ASP A 80 -2.31 -16.85 15.19
N ILE A 81 -2.70 -17.70 14.23
CA ILE A 81 -3.22 -17.23 12.93
C ILE A 81 -4.58 -16.55 13.16
N LYS A 82 -4.68 -15.29 12.71
CA LYS A 82 -5.89 -14.46 12.78
C LYS A 82 -6.25 -13.92 11.40
N ASP A 83 -7.52 -14.01 11.05
CA ASP A 83 -8.08 -13.31 9.89
C ASP A 83 -8.29 -11.85 10.26
N LEU A 84 -7.49 -10.96 9.69
CA LEU A 84 -7.51 -9.53 9.98
C LEU A 84 -8.41 -8.77 9.01
N ALA A 85 -8.38 -9.12 7.72
CA ALA A 85 -9.21 -8.52 6.69
C ALA A 85 -9.35 -9.47 5.49
N ARG A 86 -10.48 -9.40 4.80
CA ARG A 86 -10.78 -10.21 3.63
C ARG A 86 -11.81 -9.54 2.73
N THR A 87 -11.72 -9.81 1.44
CA THR A 87 -12.76 -9.42 0.46
C THR A 87 -13.94 -10.38 0.49
N ASP A 88 -13.68 -11.68 0.61
CA ASP A 88 -14.70 -12.73 0.72
C ASP A 88 -14.23 -13.88 1.59
N LYS A 89 -15.14 -14.48 2.37
CA LYS A 89 -14.85 -15.61 3.27
C LYS A 89 -14.36 -16.87 2.54
N VAL A 90 -14.69 -17.02 1.25
CA VAL A 90 -14.30 -18.18 0.43
C VAL A 90 -12.77 -18.32 0.34
N PHE A 91 -12.04 -17.23 0.44
CA PHE A 91 -10.57 -17.20 0.34
C PHE A 91 -9.85 -17.45 1.66
N VAL A 92 -10.54 -17.39 2.82
CA VAL A 92 -9.90 -17.47 4.14
C VAL A 92 -9.31 -18.86 4.41
N ALA A 93 -10.10 -19.91 4.22
CA ALA A 93 -9.66 -21.28 4.51
C ALA A 93 -8.44 -21.71 3.70
N PRO A 94 -8.36 -21.49 2.36
CA PRO A 94 -7.16 -21.81 1.58
C PRO A 94 -5.97 -20.96 1.97
N SER A 95 -6.15 -19.69 2.34
CA SER A 95 -5.07 -18.82 2.84
C SER A 95 -4.49 -19.31 4.16
N ILE A 96 -5.33 -19.69 5.12
CA ILE A 96 -4.90 -20.28 6.40
C ILE A 96 -4.14 -21.59 6.16
N LYS A 97 -4.63 -22.44 5.25
CA LYS A 97 -3.97 -23.70 4.91
C LYS A 97 -2.59 -23.46 4.33
N ALA A 98 -2.44 -22.53 3.39
CA ALA A 98 -1.17 -22.15 2.81
C ALA A 98 -0.22 -21.53 3.87
N LEU A 99 -0.73 -20.66 4.73
CA LEU A 99 0.07 -20.04 5.79
C LEU A 99 0.62 -21.07 6.78
N LYS A 100 -0.15 -22.09 7.15
CA LYS A 100 0.29 -23.17 8.06
C LYS A 100 1.47 -23.97 7.53
N SER A 101 1.70 -24.00 6.23
CA SER A 101 2.85 -24.68 5.62
C SER A 101 4.09 -23.80 5.48
N PHE A 102 4.00 -22.50 5.79
CA PHE A 102 5.17 -21.61 5.77
C PHE A 102 6.22 -22.09 6.78
N LYS A 103 7.48 -22.04 6.38
CA LYS A 103 8.61 -22.38 7.24
C LYS A 103 9.57 -21.21 7.32
N TYR A 104 10.06 -20.97 8.51
CA TYR A 104 11.05 -19.95 8.80
C TYR A 104 12.32 -20.57 9.35
N LYS A 105 13.44 -19.90 9.16
CA LYS A 105 14.67 -20.28 9.86
C LYS A 105 14.46 -20.05 11.35
N PRO A 106 14.85 -21.02 12.23
CA PRO A 106 14.86 -20.80 13.66
C PRO A 106 15.66 -19.54 13.99
N SER A 107 15.15 -18.72 14.90
CA SER A 107 15.86 -17.54 15.37
C SER A 107 16.80 -17.90 16.49
N THR A 108 18.06 -18.21 16.16
CA THR A 108 19.11 -18.32 17.16
C THR A 108 19.71 -16.95 17.39
N THR A 109 19.32 -16.28 18.45
CA THR A 109 20.07 -15.12 18.95
C THR A 109 21.25 -15.62 19.76
N GLN A 110 22.45 -15.50 19.21
CA GLN A 110 23.69 -15.91 19.88
C GLN A 110 24.06 -15.06 21.12
N ARG A 111 23.26 -14.07 21.53
CA ARG A 111 23.59 -13.16 22.64
C ARG A 111 22.59 -13.06 23.78
N THR A 112 21.35 -13.47 23.59
CA THR A 112 20.39 -13.62 24.68
C THR A 112 19.65 -14.92 24.43
N ASN A 113 19.69 -15.85 25.37
CA ASN A 113 18.96 -17.11 25.32
C ASN A 113 17.42 -16.94 25.35
N GLU A 114 16.93 -15.80 24.93
CA GLU A 114 15.50 -15.50 24.88
C GLU A 114 14.95 -15.80 23.50
N ALA A 115 14.09 -16.80 23.46
CA ALA A 115 13.26 -17.12 22.30
C ALA A 115 12.31 -15.95 22.01
N THR A 116 12.51 -15.26 20.89
CA THR A 116 11.68 -14.10 20.54
C THR A 116 10.67 -14.49 19.46
N ASP A 117 9.39 -14.40 19.81
CA ASP A 117 8.29 -14.59 18.88
C ASP A 117 8.04 -13.31 18.07
N TYR A 118 7.84 -13.47 16.78
CA TYR A 118 7.62 -12.35 15.86
C TYR A 118 6.19 -12.32 15.35
N LYS A 119 5.45 -11.22 15.57
CA LYS A 119 4.13 -11.00 15.01
C LYS A 119 4.24 -10.42 13.59
N LEU A 120 3.72 -11.13 12.62
CA LEU A 120 3.76 -10.76 11.22
C LEU A 120 2.35 -10.68 10.62
N LYS A 121 2.23 -10.01 9.47
CA LYS A 121 1.03 -10.01 8.63
C LYS A 121 1.41 -10.46 7.23
N HIS A 122 0.52 -11.19 6.55
CA HIS A 122 0.71 -11.61 5.17
C HIS A 122 -0.60 -11.45 4.39
N ALA A 123 -0.49 -10.86 3.19
CA ALA A 123 -1.61 -10.74 2.28
C ALA A 123 -1.52 -11.82 1.20
N PHE A 124 -2.58 -12.61 1.06
CA PHE A 124 -2.78 -13.52 -0.06
C PHE A 124 -3.69 -12.87 -1.08
N THR A 125 -3.30 -12.91 -2.34
CA THR A 125 -4.08 -12.38 -3.47
C THR A 125 -4.53 -13.54 -4.36
N PHE A 126 -5.78 -13.50 -4.78
CA PHE A 126 -6.41 -14.46 -5.68
C PHE A 126 -6.86 -13.71 -6.92
N GLU A 127 -6.15 -13.92 -8.01
CA GLU A 127 -6.40 -13.29 -9.32
C GLU A 127 -6.62 -14.35 -10.38
N ILE A 128 -7.47 -14.07 -11.36
CA ILE A 128 -7.74 -14.94 -12.49
C ILE A 128 -6.87 -14.47 -13.65
N GLU A 129 -6.06 -15.36 -14.19
CA GLU A 129 -5.18 -15.05 -15.31
C GLU A 129 -6.00 -14.56 -16.51
N GLY A 130 -5.62 -13.41 -17.07
CA GLY A 130 -6.29 -12.80 -18.22
C GLY A 130 -7.50 -11.93 -17.89
N SER A 131 -7.89 -11.77 -16.62
CA SER A 131 -9.01 -10.90 -16.22
C SER A 131 -8.66 -9.39 -16.33
N GLY A 132 -7.41 -9.05 -16.56
CA GLY A 132 -6.89 -7.68 -16.51
C GLY A 132 -6.67 -7.20 -15.08
N PRO A 133 -6.10 -5.99 -14.88
CA PRO A 133 -5.86 -5.46 -13.54
C PRO A 133 -7.20 -5.14 -12.89
N ASN A 134 -7.63 -5.98 -11.96
CA ASN A 134 -8.74 -5.65 -11.07
C ASN A 134 -8.25 -4.62 -10.04
N LEU A 135 -8.73 -3.39 -10.18
CA LEU A 135 -8.39 -2.31 -9.28
C LEU A 135 -8.96 -2.54 -7.87
N PHE A 136 -10.10 -3.23 -7.78
CA PHE A 136 -10.81 -3.46 -6.54
C PHE A 136 -11.41 -4.86 -6.49
N TYR A 137 -11.28 -5.51 -5.36
CA TYR A 137 -11.89 -6.80 -5.09
C TYR A 137 -13.35 -6.61 -4.72
N LEU A 138 -14.22 -7.52 -5.20
CA LEU A 138 -15.65 -7.46 -4.89
C LEU A 138 -15.89 -7.89 -3.44
N SER A 139 -16.09 -6.91 -2.57
CA SER A 139 -16.56 -7.09 -1.20
C SER A 139 -18.09 -6.99 -1.14
N GLU A 140 -18.68 -7.24 0.04
CA GLU A 140 -20.11 -7.08 0.24
C GLU A 140 -20.58 -5.65 -0.09
N ASP A 141 -19.80 -4.63 0.26
CA ASP A 141 -20.07 -3.22 -0.04
C ASP A 141 -19.79 -2.85 -1.51
N LEU A 142 -19.03 -3.67 -2.22
CA LEU A 142 -18.68 -3.50 -3.62
C LEU A 142 -19.33 -4.60 -4.47
N ARG A 143 -20.61 -4.84 -4.26
CA ARG A 143 -21.39 -5.87 -4.99
C ARG A 143 -21.27 -5.74 -6.51
N PRO A 144 -21.43 -6.84 -7.26
CA PRO A 144 -21.33 -6.83 -8.73
C PRO A 144 -22.15 -5.72 -9.40
N ALA A 145 -23.34 -5.40 -8.86
CA ALA A 145 -24.18 -4.31 -9.37
C ALA A 145 -23.54 -2.91 -9.21
N PHE A 146 -22.80 -2.67 -8.13
CA PHE A 146 -22.03 -1.43 -7.97
C PHE A 146 -20.83 -1.42 -8.91
N ALA A 147 -20.02 -2.50 -8.91
CA ALA A 147 -18.84 -2.62 -9.75
C ALA A 147 -19.17 -2.39 -11.23
N ASN A 148 -20.20 -3.05 -11.75
CA ASN A 148 -20.65 -2.85 -13.14
C ASN A 148 -21.02 -1.40 -13.45
N LYS A 149 -21.70 -0.70 -12.53
CA LYS A 149 -22.06 0.71 -12.71
C LYS A 149 -20.83 1.61 -12.65
N PHE A 150 -19.90 1.32 -11.76
CA PHE A 150 -18.66 2.05 -11.61
C PHE A 150 -17.80 1.92 -12.87
N PHE A 151 -17.56 0.70 -13.36
CA PHE A 151 -16.79 0.48 -14.58
C PHE A 151 -17.44 1.10 -15.81
N ARG A 152 -18.76 0.94 -16.00
CA ARG A 152 -19.48 1.63 -17.09
C ARG A 152 -19.34 3.16 -17.01
N THR A 153 -19.26 3.73 -15.82
CA THR A 153 -19.03 5.17 -15.66
C THR A 153 -17.61 5.55 -16.09
N GLN A 154 -16.62 4.67 -15.90
CA GLN A 154 -15.26 4.91 -16.39
C GLN A 154 -15.17 4.95 -17.92
N GLU A 155 -16.00 4.19 -18.63
CA GLU A 155 -16.04 4.15 -20.10
C GLU A 155 -16.66 5.40 -20.74
N LEU A 156 -17.34 6.23 -19.95
CA LEU A 156 -17.98 7.46 -20.46
C LEU A 156 -16.96 8.58 -20.72
N SER A 157 -17.36 9.53 -21.61
CA SER A 157 -16.60 10.80 -21.73
C SER A 157 -16.52 11.50 -20.37
N PRO A 158 -15.44 12.27 -20.11
CA PRO A 158 -15.23 12.92 -18.82
C PRO A 158 -16.45 13.70 -18.31
N GLU A 159 -17.06 14.53 -19.15
CA GLU A 159 -18.21 15.39 -18.80
C GLU A 159 -19.45 14.54 -18.43
N ARG A 160 -19.71 13.49 -19.20
CA ARG A 160 -20.83 12.60 -18.93
C ARG A 160 -20.62 11.77 -17.67
N ALA A 161 -19.39 11.31 -17.44
CA ALA A 161 -19.02 10.60 -16.24
C ALA A 161 -19.22 11.49 -15.01
N ILE A 162 -18.69 12.72 -15.01
CA ILE A 162 -18.80 13.68 -13.90
C ILE A 162 -20.28 13.93 -13.58
N ARG A 163 -21.12 14.26 -14.56
CA ARG A 163 -22.57 14.46 -14.32
C ARG A 163 -23.25 13.24 -13.70
N ASN A 164 -22.85 12.03 -14.09
CA ASN A 164 -23.41 10.80 -13.53
C ASN A 164 -22.91 10.56 -12.10
N ILE A 165 -21.66 10.86 -11.82
CA ILE A 165 -21.07 10.74 -10.49
C ILE A 165 -21.73 11.72 -9.52
N ASP A 166 -21.96 12.97 -9.92
CA ASP A 166 -22.64 13.98 -9.08
C ASP A 166 -24.02 13.50 -8.64
N LYS A 167 -24.79 12.92 -9.57
CA LYS A 167 -26.09 12.29 -9.24
C LYS A 167 -25.99 11.11 -8.29
N LYS A 168 -24.83 10.42 -8.22
CA LYS A 168 -24.58 9.33 -7.30
C LYS A 168 -24.19 9.86 -5.93
N LEU A 169 -23.25 10.81 -5.88
CA LEU A 169 -22.77 11.43 -4.65
C LEU A 169 -23.86 12.19 -3.89
N ALA A 170 -24.94 12.59 -4.58
CA ALA A 170 -26.12 13.18 -3.97
C ALA A 170 -27.01 12.18 -3.18
N LYS A 171 -26.68 10.87 -3.24
CA LYS A 171 -27.44 9.80 -2.56
C LYS A 171 -26.62 9.21 -1.43
N GLU A 172 -27.30 8.66 -0.42
CA GLU A 172 -26.66 7.86 0.61
C GLU A 172 -26.09 6.57 0.00
N MET A 173 -24.89 6.21 0.46
CA MET A 173 -24.18 5.02 0.04
C MET A 173 -23.11 4.63 1.06
N PRO A 174 -22.59 3.36 1.01
CA PRO A 174 -21.45 2.95 1.83
C PRO A 174 -20.24 3.87 1.63
N LYS A 175 -19.49 4.16 2.69
CA LYS A 175 -18.34 5.08 2.67
C LYS A 175 -17.31 4.70 1.61
N ILE A 176 -17.01 3.41 1.44
CA ILE A 176 -16.05 2.96 0.41
C ILE A 176 -16.53 3.30 -1.00
N GLN A 177 -17.83 3.14 -1.29
CA GLN A 177 -18.39 3.53 -2.58
C GLN A 177 -18.32 5.04 -2.80
N LYS A 178 -18.57 5.83 -1.75
CA LYS A 178 -18.46 7.29 -1.79
C LYS A 178 -17.03 7.71 -2.10
N ALA A 179 -16.04 7.14 -1.42
CA ALA A 179 -14.63 7.37 -1.69
C ALA A 179 -14.26 7.02 -3.14
N MET A 180 -14.72 5.87 -3.64
CA MET A 180 -14.47 5.47 -5.03
C MET A 180 -15.07 6.46 -6.04
N TYR A 181 -16.26 7.00 -5.81
CA TYR A 181 -16.86 7.99 -6.71
C TYR A 181 -16.13 9.33 -6.66
N HIS A 182 -15.67 9.80 -5.49
CA HIS A 182 -14.81 10.99 -5.42
C HIS A 182 -13.50 10.77 -6.19
N TYR A 183 -12.82 9.64 -5.97
CA TYR A 183 -11.62 9.29 -6.73
C TYR A 183 -11.87 9.26 -8.25
N LEU A 184 -12.96 8.61 -8.69
CA LEU A 184 -13.31 8.55 -10.10
C LEU A 184 -13.62 9.97 -10.66
N ARG A 185 -14.30 10.84 -9.89
CA ARG A 185 -14.55 12.21 -10.32
C ARG A 185 -13.26 13.00 -10.49
N ALA A 186 -12.32 12.88 -9.55
CA ALA A 186 -11.00 13.49 -9.67
C ALA A 186 -10.29 13.04 -10.96
N THR A 187 -10.23 11.73 -11.22
CA THR A 187 -9.57 11.19 -12.42
C THR A 187 -10.24 11.65 -13.71
N LYS A 188 -11.57 11.79 -13.73
CA LYS A 188 -12.31 12.30 -14.88
C LYS A 188 -12.14 13.81 -15.07
N THR A 189 -12.04 14.57 -13.98
CA THR A 189 -11.75 16.02 -14.03
C THR A 189 -10.36 16.27 -14.63
N ASN A 190 -9.38 15.42 -14.35
CA ASN A 190 -8.05 15.51 -14.95
C ASN A 190 -8.06 15.25 -16.48
N GLN A 191 -9.04 14.49 -16.98
CA GLN A 191 -9.20 14.17 -18.41
C GLN A 191 -9.94 15.25 -19.20
N LEU A 192 -10.50 16.28 -18.55
CA LEU A 192 -11.16 17.39 -19.23
C LEU A 192 -10.14 18.21 -20.04
N GLU A 193 -10.56 18.74 -21.17
CA GLU A 193 -9.75 19.66 -21.99
C GLU A 193 -9.33 20.89 -21.17
N THR A 194 -10.27 21.44 -20.40
CA THR A 194 -9.99 22.53 -19.45
C THR A 194 -9.77 21.93 -18.05
N LYS A 195 -8.52 21.82 -17.63
CA LYS A 195 -8.17 21.25 -16.33
C LYS A 195 -8.70 22.11 -15.17
N ASN A 196 -9.47 21.49 -14.29
CA ASN A 196 -9.93 22.11 -13.05
C ASN A 196 -9.19 21.51 -11.84
N ILE A 197 -7.92 21.91 -11.67
CA ILE A 197 -7.05 21.41 -10.60
C ILE A 197 -7.66 21.61 -9.20
N PRO A 198 -8.28 22.74 -8.84
CA PRO A 198 -8.92 22.88 -7.54
C PRO A 198 -10.02 21.85 -7.27
N SER A 199 -10.86 21.53 -8.27
CA SER A 199 -11.91 20.51 -8.13
C SER A 199 -11.30 19.11 -7.96
N GLU A 200 -10.28 18.80 -8.73
CA GLU A 200 -9.55 17.52 -8.64
C GLU A 200 -8.90 17.35 -7.27
N LYS A 201 -8.20 18.37 -6.78
CA LYS A 201 -7.61 18.38 -5.42
C LYS A 201 -8.68 18.13 -4.36
N LYS A 202 -9.81 18.85 -4.43
CA LYS A 202 -10.92 18.69 -3.48
C LYS A 202 -11.42 17.24 -3.44
N ASP A 203 -11.61 16.60 -4.57
CA ASP A 203 -12.11 15.23 -4.63
C ASP A 203 -11.10 14.21 -4.08
N LEU A 204 -9.81 14.39 -4.33
CA LEU A 204 -8.78 13.54 -3.75
C LEU A 204 -8.70 13.71 -2.22
N GLU A 205 -8.89 14.93 -1.71
CA GLU A 205 -8.97 15.21 -0.27
C GLU A 205 -10.20 14.53 0.37
N GLU A 206 -11.38 14.63 -0.26
CA GLU A 206 -12.59 13.96 0.23
C GLU A 206 -12.43 12.43 0.18
N THR A 207 -11.76 11.90 -0.85
CA THR A 207 -11.42 10.49 -0.93
C THR A 207 -10.56 10.09 0.26
N LEU A 208 -9.42 10.77 0.45
CA LEU A 208 -8.48 10.48 1.54
C LEU A 208 -9.15 10.57 2.90
N LYS A 209 -9.90 11.65 3.17
CA LYS A 209 -10.65 11.84 4.41
C LYS A 209 -11.63 10.69 4.67
N THR A 210 -12.37 10.26 3.65
CA THR A 210 -13.33 9.16 3.79
C THR A 210 -12.62 7.83 4.07
N LEU A 211 -11.47 7.57 3.42
CA LEU A 211 -10.68 6.37 3.64
C LEU A 211 -10.09 6.31 5.06
N GLN A 212 -9.72 7.45 5.63
CA GLN A 212 -9.20 7.56 7.00
C GLN A 212 -10.23 7.18 8.07
N GLU A 213 -11.51 7.18 7.74
CA GLU A 213 -12.59 6.74 8.62
C GLU A 213 -12.89 5.23 8.51
N LEU A 214 -12.20 4.51 7.62
CA LEU A 214 -12.37 3.09 7.35
C LEU A 214 -11.21 2.25 7.90
N ASP A 215 -11.40 0.94 7.96
CA ASP A 215 -10.33 0.03 8.39
C ASP A 215 -9.27 -0.09 7.29
N GLU A 216 -8.06 0.35 7.56
CA GLU A 216 -6.91 0.26 6.62
C GLU A 216 -6.51 -1.18 6.28
N LEU A 217 -6.91 -2.16 7.10
CA LEU A 217 -6.67 -3.57 6.83
C LEU A 217 -7.61 -4.13 5.75
N ASP A 218 -8.73 -3.44 5.48
CA ASP A 218 -9.59 -3.81 4.36
C ASP A 218 -8.82 -3.66 3.04
N PRO A 219 -8.72 -4.73 2.23
CA PRO A 219 -7.95 -4.69 0.98
C PRO A 219 -8.44 -3.64 -0.03
N ASN A 220 -9.74 -3.36 -0.06
CA ASN A 220 -10.28 -2.34 -0.98
C ASN A 220 -9.94 -0.92 -0.51
N VAL A 221 -10.04 -0.68 0.81
CA VAL A 221 -9.63 0.60 1.42
C VAL A 221 -8.16 0.85 1.15
N PHE A 222 -7.32 -0.14 1.39
CA PHE A 222 -5.87 -0.01 1.18
C PHE A 222 -5.51 0.18 -0.30
N SER A 223 -6.16 -0.55 -1.22
CA SER A 223 -5.94 -0.38 -2.66
C SER A 223 -6.37 1.02 -3.12
N LEU A 224 -7.53 1.50 -2.69
CA LEU A 224 -7.99 2.85 -3.05
C LEU A 224 -7.09 3.93 -2.45
N LEU A 225 -6.55 3.72 -1.24
CA LEU A 225 -5.57 4.62 -0.64
C LEU A 225 -4.30 4.72 -1.48
N GLN A 226 -3.76 3.60 -1.96
CA GLN A 226 -2.60 3.58 -2.85
C GLN A 226 -2.83 4.39 -4.12
N PHE A 227 -3.97 4.18 -4.79
CA PHE A 227 -4.32 4.94 -6.00
C PHE A 227 -4.53 6.43 -5.72
N THR A 228 -5.18 6.76 -4.59
CA THR A 228 -5.43 8.16 -4.20
C THR A 228 -4.11 8.90 -3.96
N VAL A 229 -3.20 8.32 -3.19
CA VAL A 229 -1.90 8.93 -2.91
C VAL A 229 -1.05 9.07 -4.17
N ARG A 230 -1.13 8.09 -5.07
CA ARG A 230 -0.46 8.19 -6.37
C ARG A 230 -1.04 9.31 -7.24
N ALA A 231 -2.35 9.46 -7.29
CA ALA A 231 -2.99 10.59 -7.99
C ALA A 231 -2.62 11.93 -7.34
N MET A 232 -2.60 11.99 -6.00
CA MET A 232 -2.17 13.18 -5.28
C MET A 232 -0.74 13.57 -5.62
N SER A 233 0.20 12.62 -5.76
CA SER A 233 1.59 12.92 -6.10
C SER A 233 1.77 13.65 -7.44
N GLN A 234 0.83 13.50 -8.34
CA GLN A 234 0.84 14.16 -9.64
C GLN A 234 0.31 15.60 -9.60
N ILE A 235 -0.50 15.94 -8.59
CA ILE A 235 -1.26 17.19 -8.53
C ILE A 235 -0.82 18.08 -7.38
N PHE A 236 -0.48 17.46 -6.22
CA PHE A 236 0.04 18.13 -5.02
C PHE A 236 1.58 18.18 -5.08
N ASN A 237 2.11 18.95 -6.03
CA ASN A 237 3.56 19.02 -6.29
C ASN A 237 4.04 20.45 -6.54
N LYS A 238 3.21 21.46 -6.21
CA LYS A 238 3.54 22.88 -6.47
C LYS A 238 4.22 23.54 -5.29
N THR A 239 3.95 23.10 -4.06
CA THR A 239 4.57 23.64 -2.86
C THR A 239 5.34 22.55 -2.10
N ILE A 240 6.32 22.96 -1.31
CA ILE A 240 7.09 22.02 -0.48
C ILE A 240 6.18 21.30 0.52
N GLU A 241 5.17 21.98 1.07
CA GLU A 241 4.20 21.43 1.99
C GLU A 241 3.37 20.32 1.31
N GLU A 242 2.91 20.57 0.09
CA GLU A 242 2.18 19.56 -0.70
C GLU A 242 3.03 18.31 -0.95
N ILE A 243 4.27 18.50 -1.41
CA ILE A 243 5.20 17.40 -1.67
C ILE A 243 5.50 16.63 -0.38
N ARG A 244 5.75 17.34 0.73
CA ARG A 244 6.01 16.74 2.03
C ARG A 244 4.86 15.87 2.51
N ARG A 245 3.63 16.39 2.45
CA ARG A 245 2.41 15.66 2.83
C ARG A 245 2.25 14.38 2.03
N VAL A 246 2.41 14.45 0.71
CA VAL A 246 2.33 13.27 -0.16
C VAL A 246 3.45 12.27 0.12
N SER A 247 4.65 12.76 0.36
CA SER A 247 5.82 11.92 0.68
C SER A 247 5.60 11.10 1.96
N VAL A 248 4.98 11.68 2.99
CA VAL A 248 4.61 10.98 4.22
C VAL A 248 3.64 9.84 3.91
N LEU A 249 2.55 10.12 3.18
CA LEU A 249 1.56 9.11 2.80
C LEU A 249 2.19 7.98 1.96
N GLN A 250 3.08 8.30 1.04
CA GLN A 250 3.81 7.31 0.24
C GLN A 250 4.70 6.41 1.11
N LYS A 251 5.39 7.00 2.09
CA LYS A 251 6.23 6.27 3.05
C LYS A 251 5.39 5.30 3.88
N ASP A 252 4.25 5.76 4.42
CA ASP A 252 3.36 4.95 5.24
C ASP A 252 2.79 3.76 4.45
N ILE A 253 2.36 4.00 3.21
CA ILE A 253 1.92 2.93 2.30
C ILE A 253 3.04 1.93 2.08
N LEU A 254 4.24 2.38 1.74
CA LEU A 254 5.38 1.53 1.46
C LEU A 254 5.74 0.65 2.67
N LEU A 255 5.81 1.25 3.87
CA LEU A 255 6.05 0.53 5.12
C LEU A 255 4.95 -0.49 5.42
N SER A 256 3.68 -0.11 5.17
CA SER A 256 2.55 -1.02 5.34
C SER A 256 2.63 -2.21 4.38
N MET A 257 3.01 -1.98 3.12
CA MET A 257 3.21 -3.06 2.14
C MET A 257 4.38 -3.98 2.52
N GLU A 258 5.52 -3.42 2.95
CA GLU A 258 6.65 -4.21 3.43
C GLU A 258 6.26 -5.09 4.63
N ASN A 259 5.56 -4.51 5.61
CA ASN A 259 5.11 -5.22 6.81
C ASN A 259 4.07 -6.33 6.51
N ARG A 260 3.30 -6.17 5.46
CA ARG A 260 2.33 -7.19 4.98
C ARG A 260 2.95 -8.18 4.01
N HIS A 261 4.26 -8.09 3.75
CA HIS A 261 4.99 -8.95 2.81
C HIS A 261 4.38 -8.98 1.39
N TYR A 262 3.99 -7.82 0.87
CA TYR A 262 3.57 -7.69 -0.52
C TYR A 262 4.65 -8.23 -1.47
N PRO A 263 4.27 -8.79 -2.63
CA PRO A 263 5.23 -9.17 -3.65
C PRO A 263 6.17 -8.01 -4.00
N ARG A 264 7.45 -8.32 -4.19
CA ARG A 264 8.47 -7.27 -4.44
C ARG A 264 8.17 -6.45 -5.69
N GLU A 265 7.60 -7.08 -6.72
CA GLU A 265 7.19 -6.42 -7.96
C GLU A 265 6.13 -5.34 -7.73
N GLU A 266 5.21 -5.54 -6.79
CA GLU A 266 4.23 -4.53 -6.40
C GLU A 266 4.89 -3.33 -5.69
N LEU A 267 5.96 -3.55 -4.93
CA LEU A 267 6.73 -2.51 -4.24
C LEU A 267 7.55 -1.64 -5.18
N TYR A 268 7.88 -2.12 -6.39
CA TYR A 268 8.77 -1.44 -7.33
C TYR A 268 8.38 0.00 -7.60
N GLN A 269 7.12 0.21 -8.01
CA GLN A 269 6.64 1.55 -8.34
C GLN A 269 6.51 2.45 -7.10
N HIS A 270 6.14 1.88 -5.94
CA HIS A 270 6.05 2.65 -4.70
C HIS A 270 7.41 3.17 -4.22
N TYR A 271 8.48 2.37 -4.40
CA TYR A 271 9.84 2.86 -4.14
C TYR A 271 10.24 3.99 -5.08
N ILE A 272 9.85 3.93 -6.36
CA ILE A 272 10.13 5.01 -7.32
C ILE A 272 9.38 6.28 -6.91
N ASP A 273 8.07 6.17 -6.67
CA ASP A 273 7.20 7.31 -6.36
C ASP A 273 7.67 8.01 -5.06
N TYR A 274 8.01 7.23 -4.03
CA TYR A 274 8.57 7.77 -2.79
C TYR A 274 9.96 8.37 -2.99
N GLY A 275 10.83 7.69 -3.73
CA GLY A 275 12.18 8.19 -4.04
C GLY A 275 12.18 9.53 -4.76
N ILE A 276 11.24 9.74 -5.70
CA ILE A 276 11.06 11.03 -6.39
C ILE A 276 10.62 12.12 -5.41
N SER A 277 9.66 11.83 -4.53
CA SER A 277 9.20 12.80 -3.54
C SER A 277 10.30 13.17 -2.55
N ALA A 278 11.05 12.19 -2.05
CA ALA A 278 12.20 12.39 -1.19
C ALA A 278 13.29 13.21 -1.88
N TYR A 279 13.57 12.94 -3.16
CA TYR A 279 14.52 13.70 -3.97
C TYR A 279 14.13 15.19 -4.08
N ASN A 280 12.85 15.45 -4.37
CA ASN A 280 12.32 16.81 -4.48
C ASN A 280 12.35 17.58 -3.14
N LEU A 281 12.38 16.87 -2.03
CA LEU A 281 12.52 17.43 -0.67
C LEU A 281 13.97 17.54 -0.21
N SER A 282 14.93 17.20 -1.07
CA SER A 282 16.37 17.12 -0.72
C SER A 282 16.68 16.09 0.38
N SER A 283 15.79 15.13 0.62
CA SER A 283 16.00 13.98 1.50
C SER A 283 16.86 12.94 0.79
N TRP A 284 18.13 13.29 0.56
CA TRP A 284 19.03 12.57 -0.34
C TRP A 284 19.21 11.10 0.01
N CYS A 285 19.22 10.80 1.29
CA CYS A 285 19.40 9.45 1.76
C CYS A 285 18.18 8.57 1.49
N GLU A 286 16.98 9.03 1.81
CA GLU A 286 15.74 8.32 1.54
C GLU A 286 15.54 8.14 0.04
N ALA A 287 15.90 9.17 -0.74
CA ALA A 287 15.89 9.09 -2.20
C ALA A 287 16.85 8.02 -2.73
N TYR A 288 18.10 8.04 -2.25
CA TYR A 288 19.11 7.06 -2.64
C TYR A 288 18.66 5.62 -2.35
N GLU A 289 18.19 5.37 -1.14
CA GLU A 289 17.77 4.04 -0.72
C GLU A 289 16.55 3.54 -1.48
N SER A 290 15.58 4.41 -1.71
CA SER A 290 14.36 4.06 -2.45
C SER A 290 14.69 3.69 -3.90
N PHE A 291 15.52 4.48 -4.57
CA PHE A 291 15.95 4.16 -5.94
C PHE A 291 16.81 2.89 -6.00
N ASP A 292 17.71 2.67 -5.02
CA ASP A 292 18.54 1.47 -4.97
C ASP A 292 17.71 0.21 -4.76
N LYS A 293 16.71 0.25 -3.88
CA LYS A 293 15.74 -0.84 -3.69
C LYS A 293 14.91 -1.11 -4.96
N ALA A 294 14.43 -0.06 -5.65
CA ALA A 294 13.71 -0.22 -6.91
C ALA A 294 14.59 -0.90 -7.97
N ILE A 295 15.84 -0.46 -8.14
CA ILE A 295 16.80 -1.07 -9.07
C ILE A 295 17.06 -2.53 -8.71
N ALA A 296 17.25 -2.86 -7.43
CA ALA A 296 17.44 -4.22 -6.97
C ALA A 296 16.24 -5.13 -7.28
N ILE A 297 15.02 -4.61 -7.13
CA ILE A 297 13.78 -5.31 -7.49
C ILE A 297 13.72 -5.56 -9.00
N ALA A 298 13.95 -4.53 -9.81
CA ALA A 298 13.93 -4.65 -11.27
C ALA A 298 14.89 -5.74 -11.76
N LYS A 299 16.13 -5.73 -11.26
CA LYS A 299 17.14 -6.75 -11.59
C LYS A 299 16.72 -8.15 -11.16
N SER A 300 16.21 -8.32 -9.94
CA SER A 300 15.84 -9.64 -9.39
C SER A 300 14.60 -10.24 -10.05
N LYS A 301 13.69 -9.41 -10.54
CA LYS A 301 12.40 -9.80 -11.13
C LYS A 301 12.37 -9.67 -12.65
N LYS A 302 13.49 -9.27 -13.28
CA LYS A 302 13.61 -9.02 -14.73
C LYS A 302 12.55 -8.01 -15.24
N ILE A 303 12.20 -7.04 -14.40
CA ILE A 303 11.32 -5.94 -14.77
C ILE A 303 12.14 -4.96 -15.61
N GLN A 304 11.54 -4.39 -16.65
CA GLN A 304 12.20 -3.34 -17.42
C GLN A 304 12.50 -2.15 -16.52
N GLU A 305 13.78 -1.90 -16.28
CA GLU A 305 14.22 -0.79 -15.42
C GLU A 305 13.96 0.56 -16.11
N ASN A 306 13.44 1.53 -15.35
CA ASN A 306 13.40 2.90 -15.84
C ASN A 306 14.84 3.43 -15.96
N PRO A 307 15.26 3.85 -17.18
CA PRO A 307 16.66 4.21 -17.46
C PRO A 307 17.17 5.39 -16.63
N ASN A 308 16.29 6.20 -16.06
CA ASN A 308 16.66 7.36 -15.26
C ASN A 308 16.91 7.01 -13.78
N LEU A 309 16.52 5.82 -13.29
CA LEU A 309 16.64 5.49 -11.85
C LEU A 309 18.08 5.50 -11.37
N ALA A 310 18.99 4.89 -12.13
CA ALA A 310 20.41 4.88 -11.78
C ALA A 310 20.98 6.29 -11.71
N LYS A 311 20.60 7.17 -12.63
CA LYS A 311 21.01 8.58 -12.64
C LYS A 311 20.52 9.32 -11.39
N PHE A 312 19.24 9.19 -11.05
CA PHE A 312 18.67 9.84 -9.84
C PHE A 312 19.30 9.30 -8.55
N ARG A 313 19.50 7.97 -8.46
CA ARG A 313 20.21 7.36 -7.34
C ARG A 313 21.61 7.95 -7.17
N ASP A 314 22.38 8.03 -8.25
CA ASP A 314 23.75 8.50 -8.21
C ASP A 314 23.85 10.00 -7.89
N MET A 315 22.87 10.80 -8.36
CA MET A 315 22.74 12.21 -7.99
C MET A 315 22.41 12.36 -6.49
N ALA A 316 21.50 11.57 -5.95
CA ALA A 316 21.20 11.56 -4.52
C ALA A 316 22.45 11.19 -3.70
N LYS A 317 23.18 10.13 -4.11
CA LYS A 317 24.46 9.72 -3.48
C LYS A 317 25.51 10.81 -3.50
N LYS A 318 25.62 11.57 -4.59
CA LYS A 318 26.59 12.69 -4.69
C LYS A 318 26.25 13.80 -3.71
N ASN A 319 24.98 14.08 -3.47
CA ASN A 319 24.54 15.11 -2.56
C ASN A 319 24.70 14.70 -1.09
N LEU A 320 24.54 13.41 -0.75
CA LEU A 320 24.86 12.86 0.58
C LEU A 320 26.31 13.10 1.05
N ARG A 321 27.24 13.31 0.13
CA ARG A 321 28.65 13.55 0.47
C ARG A 321 28.97 15.03 0.67
N LYS A 322 28.00 15.91 0.53
CA LYS A 322 28.17 17.37 0.67
C LYS A 322 27.64 17.91 2.00
N ASP A 323 26.76 17.13 2.65
CA ASP A 323 26.24 17.38 3.98
C ASP A 323 27.10 16.65 5.03
#